data_440797b10753870e50aa825f1d521013
#
_entry.id   440797b10753870e50aa825f1d521013
#
_cell.length_a   1.000
_cell.length_b   1.000
_cell.length_c   1.000
_cell.angle_alpha   90.00
_cell.angle_beta   90.00
_cell.angle_gamma   90.00
#
_symmetry.space_group_name_H-M   'P 1'
#
loop_
_entity.id
_entity.type
_entity.pdbx_description
1 polymer ?
#
loop_
_entity_poly.entity_id
_entity_poly.type
_entity_poly.pdbx_seq_one_letter_code
_entity_poly.pdbx_strand_id
1 'polypeptide(L)'
;IALGAIAALLLWVTVNPLSAILSTAALLFYVFVYTLGMKRSTPQNIVIGGAAGAMPALVGWAAVTNTVELPALALFGIIFYWTPPHFWALAMRYEKDYAKAGVPMMPVVYGREETTRHILLYCFLLLAMCLAFFAVAKMSVIYLAATLILNGIFIGWAFKLWRNPNPKSAWGLFRYSIYYLALLFGAMAVDQMVRF
;
A
#
# COMPACT_ATOMS: atom_id res chain seq x y z
N ILE A 1 -9.74 10.29 20.28
CA ILE A 1 -9.23 9.54 21.46
C ILE A 1 -10.23 8.45 21.84
N ALA A 2 -11.50 8.77 22.16
CA ALA A 2 -12.49 7.80 22.63
C ALA A 2 -12.67 6.60 21.68
N LEU A 3 -12.86 6.83 20.37
CA LEU A 3 -13.00 5.75 19.37
C LEU A 3 -11.76 4.84 19.31
N GLY A 4 -10.56 5.42 19.43
CA GLY A 4 -9.32 4.64 19.46
C GLY A 4 -9.21 3.74 20.69
N ALA A 5 -9.59 4.27 21.86
CA ALA A 5 -9.59 3.51 23.11
C ALA A 5 -10.64 2.37 23.09
N ILE A 6 -11.84 2.65 22.57
CA ILE A 6 -12.89 1.64 22.40
C ILE A 6 -12.43 0.55 21.42
N ALA A 7 -11.85 0.91 20.28
CA ALA A 7 -11.35 -0.05 19.31
C ALA A 7 -10.22 -0.95 19.90
N ALA A 8 -9.29 -0.34 20.63
CA ALA A 8 -8.23 -1.10 21.32
C ALA A 8 -8.80 -2.09 22.35
N LEU A 9 -9.75 -1.63 23.16
CA LEU A 9 -10.41 -2.49 24.16
C LEU A 9 -11.21 -3.63 23.50
N LEU A 10 -11.96 -3.34 22.45
CA LEU A 10 -12.71 -4.35 21.71
C LEU A 10 -11.76 -5.42 21.14
N LEU A 11 -10.70 -5.01 20.43
CA LEU A 11 -9.73 -5.96 19.89
C LEU A 11 -9.05 -6.78 21.00
N TRP A 12 -8.75 -6.16 22.13
CA TRP A 12 -8.12 -6.84 23.27
C TRP A 12 -9.02 -7.92 23.86
N VAL A 13 -10.31 -7.62 24.05
CA VAL A 13 -11.25 -8.54 24.72
C VAL A 13 -11.83 -9.58 23.75
N THR A 14 -12.11 -9.18 22.48
CA THR A 14 -12.86 -10.06 21.56
C THR A 14 -11.97 -10.81 20.55
N VAL A 15 -10.71 -10.38 20.37
CA VAL A 15 -9.78 -10.98 19.41
C VAL A 15 -8.54 -11.49 20.13
N ASN A 16 -7.51 -10.66 20.28
CA ASN A 16 -6.31 -10.95 21.07
C ASN A 16 -5.51 -9.67 21.37
N PRO A 17 -4.63 -9.69 22.38
CA PRO A 17 -3.81 -8.55 22.76
C PRO A 17 -2.86 -8.08 21.65
N LEU A 18 -2.30 -8.98 20.84
CA LEU A 18 -1.36 -8.63 19.77
C LEU A 18 -2.02 -7.75 18.71
N SER A 19 -3.24 -8.10 18.27
CA SER A 19 -4.00 -7.30 17.31
C SER A 19 -4.35 -5.92 17.88
N ALA A 20 -4.70 -5.84 19.15
CA ALA A 20 -4.97 -4.57 19.82
C ALA A 20 -3.72 -3.67 19.88
N ILE A 21 -2.56 -4.24 20.22
CA ILE A 21 -1.28 -3.52 20.26
C ILE A 21 -0.89 -3.02 18.86
N LEU A 22 -0.95 -3.88 17.83
CA LEU A 22 -0.61 -3.51 16.46
C LEU A 22 -1.52 -2.41 15.92
N SER A 23 -2.84 -2.52 16.14
CA SER A 23 -3.81 -1.51 15.73
C SER A 23 -3.60 -0.18 16.44
N THR A 24 -3.33 -0.22 17.75
CA THR A 24 -3.03 0.98 18.54
C THR A 24 -1.73 1.65 18.10
N ALA A 25 -0.68 0.86 17.86
CA ALA A 25 0.60 1.36 17.35
C ALA A 25 0.42 2.02 15.97
N ALA A 26 -0.38 1.42 15.08
CA ALA A 26 -0.71 2.00 13.77
C ALA A 26 -1.44 3.35 13.91
N LEU A 27 -2.41 3.45 14.82
CA LEU A 27 -3.15 4.69 15.10
C LEU A 27 -2.21 5.79 15.63
N LEU A 28 -1.36 5.46 16.61
CA LEU A 28 -0.41 6.41 17.17
C LEU A 28 0.62 6.88 16.13
N PHE A 29 1.16 5.96 15.33
CA PHE A 29 2.04 6.29 14.22
C PHE A 29 1.35 7.20 13.19
N TYR A 30 0.11 6.89 12.80
CA TYR A 30 -0.65 7.71 11.86
C TYR A 30 -0.90 9.12 12.39
N VAL A 31 -1.25 9.27 13.66
CA VAL A 31 -1.56 10.58 14.25
C VAL A 31 -0.28 11.38 14.48
N PHE A 32 0.67 10.84 15.23
CA PHE A 32 1.83 11.58 15.70
C PHE A 32 2.95 11.68 14.65
N VAL A 33 3.29 10.59 14.00
CA VAL A 33 4.37 10.59 13.03
C VAL A 33 3.90 11.13 11.68
N TYR A 34 2.83 10.56 11.12
CA TYR A 34 2.37 10.97 9.81
C TYR A 34 1.64 12.32 9.83
N THR A 35 0.52 12.42 10.58
CA THR A 35 -0.37 13.60 10.48
C THR A 35 0.27 14.86 11.05
N LEU A 36 0.87 14.79 12.24
CA LEU A 36 1.47 15.94 12.90
C LEU A 36 2.90 16.21 12.44
N GLY A 37 3.69 15.16 12.18
CA GLY A 37 5.10 15.29 11.81
C GLY A 37 5.35 15.43 10.31
N MET A 38 4.91 14.46 9.49
CA MET A 38 5.41 14.27 8.12
C MET A 38 4.52 14.83 7.02
N LYS A 39 3.21 14.87 7.22
CA LYS A 39 2.22 15.20 6.17
C LYS A 39 2.48 16.53 5.47
N ARG A 40 2.98 17.54 6.20
CA ARG A 40 3.24 18.90 5.71
C ARG A 40 4.71 19.27 5.67
N SER A 41 5.62 18.37 6.03
CA SER A 41 7.04 18.67 6.15
C SER A 41 7.92 18.00 5.08
N THR A 42 7.45 16.92 4.45
CA THR A 42 8.28 16.16 3.52
C THR A 42 7.49 15.61 2.33
N PRO A 43 8.10 15.56 1.12
CA PRO A 43 7.53 14.89 -0.06
C PRO A 43 7.42 13.37 0.09
N GLN A 44 8.14 12.79 1.06
CA GLN A 44 8.07 11.35 1.39
C GLN A 44 6.90 11.01 2.31
N ASN A 45 6.00 11.97 2.57
CA ASN A 45 4.86 11.80 3.45
C ASN A 45 3.99 10.58 3.09
N ILE A 46 3.81 10.29 1.78
CA ILE A 46 3.05 9.13 1.30
C ILE A 46 3.78 7.82 1.59
N VAL A 47 5.10 7.76 1.44
CA VAL A 47 5.87 6.55 1.75
C VAL A 47 5.77 6.23 3.23
N ILE A 48 6.04 7.22 4.08
CA ILE A 48 6.00 7.04 5.53
C ILE A 48 4.57 6.75 6.01
N GLY A 49 3.58 7.52 5.51
CA GLY A 49 2.17 7.31 5.82
C GLY A 49 1.62 5.97 5.31
N GLY A 50 2.20 5.44 4.23
CA GLY A 50 1.90 4.12 3.68
C GLY A 50 2.15 2.98 4.66
N ALA A 51 3.09 3.14 5.58
CA ALA A 51 3.31 2.15 6.64
C ALA A 51 2.07 1.99 7.53
N ALA A 52 1.43 3.09 7.95
CA ALA A 52 0.18 3.01 8.71
C ALA A 52 -0.95 2.37 7.89
N GLY A 53 -1.05 2.69 6.59
CA GLY A 53 -2.03 2.10 5.66
C GLY A 53 -1.82 0.61 5.39
N ALA A 54 -0.61 0.09 5.58
CA ALA A 54 -0.28 -1.32 5.42
C ALA A 54 -0.47 -2.14 6.71
N MET A 55 -0.57 -1.50 7.87
CA MET A 55 -0.75 -2.18 9.17
C MET A 55 -1.99 -3.09 9.25
N PRO A 56 -3.13 -2.81 8.60
CA PRO A 56 -4.27 -3.72 8.61
C PRO A 56 -3.96 -5.15 8.18
N ALA A 57 -2.96 -5.35 7.29
CA ALA A 57 -2.52 -6.69 6.91
C ALA A 57 -1.91 -7.47 8.09
N LEU A 58 -1.08 -6.78 8.90
CA LEU A 58 -0.50 -7.38 10.11
C LEU A 58 -1.56 -7.62 11.19
N VAL A 59 -2.46 -6.65 11.38
CA VAL A 59 -3.55 -6.76 12.36
C VAL A 59 -4.46 -7.92 12.00
N GLY A 60 -4.86 -8.06 10.72
CA GLY A 60 -5.70 -9.16 10.25
C GLY A 60 -5.03 -10.52 10.40
N TRP A 61 -3.74 -10.62 10.08
CA TRP A 61 -2.96 -11.86 10.30
C TRP A 61 -2.90 -12.21 11.77
N ALA A 62 -2.50 -11.25 12.62
CA ALA A 62 -2.40 -11.45 14.06
C ALA A 62 -3.76 -11.79 14.70
N ALA A 63 -4.86 -11.28 14.15
CA ALA A 63 -6.21 -11.59 14.64
C ALA A 63 -6.55 -13.08 14.52
N VAL A 64 -6.04 -13.75 13.49
CA VAL A 64 -6.30 -15.16 13.22
C VAL A 64 -5.26 -16.08 13.88
N THR A 65 -3.97 -15.70 13.79
CA THR A 65 -2.85 -16.58 14.18
C THR A 65 -2.25 -16.26 15.54
N ASN A 66 -2.54 -15.08 16.09
CA ASN A 66 -1.89 -14.51 17.28
C ASN A 66 -0.36 -14.42 17.15
N THR A 67 0.15 -14.29 15.93
CA THR A 67 1.59 -14.18 15.60
C THR A 67 1.84 -13.12 14.54
N VAL A 68 3.10 -12.72 14.35
CA VAL A 68 3.57 -11.93 13.20
C VAL A 68 4.68 -12.72 12.53
N GLU A 69 4.38 -13.30 11.38
CA GLU A 69 5.25 -14.17 10.62
C GLU A 69 5.71 -13.53 9.30
N LEU A 70 6.68 -14.15 8.62
CA LEU A 70 7.18 -13.64 7.33
C LEU A 70 6.08 -13.43 6.28
N PRO A 71 5.07 -14.30 6.12
CA PRO A 71 3.97 -14.02 5.20
C PRO A 71 3.18 -12.75 5.55
N ALA A 72 2.95 -12.49 6.84
CA ALA A 72 2.28 -11.25 7.28
C ALA A 72 3.10 -10.00 6.93
N LEU A 73 4.42 -10.06 7.15
CA LEU A 73 5.33 -8.96 6.78
C LEU A 73 5.39 -8.75 5.27
N ALA A 74 5.30 -9.81 4.47
CA ALA A 74 5.25 -9.71 3.03
C ALA A 74 3.91 -9.11 2.55
N LEU A 75 2.77 -9.46 3.16
CA LEU A 75 1.47 -8.81 2.89
C LEU A 75 1.50 -7.32 3.24
N PHE A 76 2.08 -6.96 4.37
CA PHE A 76 2.35 -5.57 4.73
C PHE A 76 3.18 -4.88 3.65
N GLY A 77 4.27 -5.50 3.21
CA GLY A 77 5.16 -4.99 2.18
C GLY A 77 4.44 -4.78 0.83
N ILE A 78 3.53 -5.66 0.43
CA ILE A 78 2.73 -5.50 -0.79
C ILE A 78 1.90 -4.21 -0.72
N ILE A 79 1.16 -3.97 0.36
CA ILE A 79 0.35 -2.76 0.51
C ILE A 79 1.24 -1.53 0.66
N PHE A 80 2.35 -1.65 1.38
CA PHE A 80 3.32 -0.57 1.55
C PHE A 80 3.91 -0.09 0.21
N TYR A 81 4.41 -1.01 -0.63
CA TYR A 81 4.97 -0.66 -1.94
C TYR A 81 3.91 -0.31 -3.00
N TRP A 82 2.67 -0.77 -2.83
CA TRP A 82 1.54 -0.35 -3.65
C TRP A 82 1.12 1.11 -3.39
N THR A 83 1.25 1.57 -2.15
CA THR A 83 0.76 2.89 -1.71
C THR A 83 1.38 4.06 -2.50
N PRO A 84 2.70 4.17 -2.73
CA PRO A 84 3.28 5.29 -3.46
C PRO A 84 2.82 5.39 -4.93
N PRO A 85 2.84 4.35 -5.77
CA PRO A 85 2.30 4.41 -7.13
C PRO A 85 0.84 4.86 -7.17
N HIS A 86 0.02 4.37 -6.25
CA HIS A 86 -1.40 4.72 -6.13
C HIS A 86 -1.58 6.21 -5.81
N PHE A 87 -0.99 6.68 -4.72
CA PHE A 87 -1.20 8.06 -4.26
C PHE A 87 -0.46 9.11 -5.08
N TRP A 88 0.73 8.81 -5.60
CA TRP A 88 1.43 9.76 -6.47
C TRP A 88 0.73 9.93 -7.82
N ALA A 89 0.15 8.88 -8.37
CA ALA A 89 -0.70 9.00 -9.56
C ALA A 89 -1.93 9.89 -9.29
N LEU A 90 -2.57 9.73 -8.13
CA LEU A 90 -3.67 10.61 -7.69
C LEU A 90 -3.17 12.05 -7.50
N ALA A 91 -2.01 12.24 -6.87
CA ALA A 91 -1.43 13.55 -6.64
C ALA A 91 -1.09 14.30 -7.93
N MET A 92 -0.66 13.62 -8.99
CA MET A 92 -0.46 14.23 -10.32
C MET A 92 -1.77 14.78 -10.91
N ARG A 93 -2.90 14.18 -10.60
CA ARG A 93 -4.22 14.68 -11.01
C ARG A 93 -4.62 15.94 -10.26
N TYR A 94 -4.35 15.98 -8.96
CA TYR A 94 -4.73 17.05 -8.04
C TYR A 94 -3.55 17.93 -7.60
N GLU A 95 -2.51 18.01 -8.43
CA GLU A 95 -1.27 18.75 -8.16
C GLU A 95 -1.49 20.19 -7.71
N LYS A 96 -2.40 20.90 -8.40
CA LYS A 96 -2.74 22.30 -8.08
C LYS A 96 -3.44 22.44 -6.73
N ASP A 97 -4.28 21.49 -6.38
CA ASP A 97 -5.03 21.52 -5.11
C ASP A 97 -4.10 21.22 -3.93
N TYR A 98 -3.18 20.27 -4.08
CA TYR A 98 -2.13 20.02 -3.08
C TYR A 98 -1.20 21.21 -2.89
N ALA A 99 -0.80 21.87 -3.97
CA ALA A 99 0.01 23.08 -3.91
C ALA A 99 -0.70 24.20 -3.16
N LYS A 100 -1.99 24.45 -3.45
CA LYS A 100 -2.81 25.45 -2.74
C LYS A 100 -2.99 25.12 -1.26
N ALA A 101 -3.08 23.85 -0.90
CA ALA A 101 -3.24 23.39 0.48
C ALA A 101 -1.90 23.38 1.26
N GLY A 102 -0.78 23.72 0.64
CA GLY A 102 0.55 23.71 1.26
C GLY A 102 1.01 22.29 1.64
N VAL A 103 0.55 21.25 0.92
CA VAL A 103 0.97 19.86 1.13
C VAL A 103 2.06 19.51 0.11
N PRO A 104 3.29 19.20 0.56
CA PRO A 104 4.43 18.97 -0.32
C PRO A 104 4.39 17.56 -0.93
N MET A 105 3.40 17.31 -1.80
CA MET A 105 3.33 16.04 -2.52
C MET A 105 4.46 15.94 -3.55
N MET A 106 4.89 14.71 -3.86
CA MET A 106 5.98 14.43 -4.80
C MET A 106 5.89 15.25 -6.11
N PRO A 107 4.74 15.30 -6.85
CA PRO A 107 4.66 16.09 -8.07
C PRO A 107 4.69 17.60 -7.84
N VAL A 108 4.33 18.08 -6.65
CA VAL A 108 4.38 19.50 -6.29
C VAL A 108 5.82 19.97 -6.08
N VAL A 109 6.66 19.14 -5.46
CA VAL A 109 8.04 19.51 -5.07
C VAL A 109 9.06 19.15 -6.14
N TYR A 110 8.97 17.93 -6.70
CA TYR A 110 9.96 17.41 -7.64
C TYR A 110 9.47 17.38 -9.12
N GLY A 111 8.21 17.77 -9.34
CA GLY A 111 7.62 17.75 -10.67
C GLY A 111 7.19 16.34 -11.13
N ARG A 112 6.56 16.31 -12.30
CA ARG A 112 5.92 15.10 -12.83
C ARG A 112 6.91 14.05 -13.32
N GLU A 113 8.01 14.46 -13.93
CA GLU A 113 9.01 13.53 -14.49
C GLU A 113 9.63 12.69 -13.39
N GLU A 114 10.09 13.32 -12.31
CA GLU A 114 10.68 12.61 -11.17
C GLU A 114 9.65 11.74 -10.45
N THR A 115 8.43 12.25 -10.31
CA THR A 115 7.33 11.46 -9.74
C THR A 115 7.08 10.17 -10.51
N THR A 116 7.08 10.23 -11.86
CA THR A 116 6.81 9.04 -12.68
C THR A 116 7.95 8.03 -12.64
N ARG A 117 9.20 8.46 -12.49
CA ARG A 117 10.36 7.57 -12.25
C ARG A 117 10.19 6.79 -10.94
N HIS A 118 9.81 7.49 -9.88
CA HIS A 118 9.54 6.86 -8.58
C HIS A 118 8.35 5.91 -8.64
N ILE A 119 7.25 6.28 -9.32
CA ILE A 119 6.11 5.39 -9.54
C ILE A 119 6.58 4.09 -10.20
N LEU A 120 7.37 4.16 -11.25
CA LEU A 120 7.87 2.99 -11.97
C LEU A 120 8.77 2.13 -11.08
N LEU A 121 9.69 2.75 -10.32
CA LEU A 121 10.55 2.04 -9.35
C LEU A 121 9.72 1.28 -8.31
N TYR A 122 8.73 1.93 -7.72
CA TYR A 122 7.88 1.30 -6.71
C TYR A 122 7.00 0.17 -7.28
N CYS A 123 6.62 0.22 -8.57
CA CYS A 123 5.96 -0.91 -9.23
C CYS A 123 6.89 -2.14 -9.32
N PHE A 124 8.19 -1.97 -9.55
CA PHE A 124 9.14 -3.08 -9.52
C PHE A 124 9.38 -3.60 -8.10
N LEU A 125 9.46 -2.72 -7.10
CA LEU A 125 9.54 -3.14 -5.69
C LEU A 125 8.29 -3.91 -5.25
N LEU A 126 7.12 -3.48 -5.72
CA LEU A 126 5.86 -4.20 -5.50
C LEU A 126 5.88 -5.60 -6.11
N LEU A 127 6.34 -5.74 -7.36
CA LEU A 127 6.51 -7.05 -8.00
C LEU A 127 7.46 -7.94 -7.19
N ALA A 128 8.62 -7.41 -6.78
CA ALA A 128 9.59 -8.15 -5.96
C ALA A 128 8.96 -8.62 -4.65
N MET A 129 8.16 -7.78 -4.00
CA MET A 129 7.47 -8.14 -2.76
C MET A 129 6.37 -9.19 -2.99
N CYS A 130 5.63 -9.13 -4.11
CA CYS A 130 4.67 -10.17 -4.49
C CYS A 130 5.35 -11.52 -4.74
N LEU A 131 6.53 -11.52 -5.38
CA LEU A 131 7.33 -12.75 -5.58
C LEU A 131 7.90 -13.27 -4.25
N ALA A 132 8.32 -12.38 -3.35
CA ALA A 132 8.72 -12.77 -2.00
C ALA A 132 7.55 -13.43 -1.24
N PHE A 133 6.35 -12.86 -1.32
CA PHE A 133 5.15 -13.46 -0.73
C PHE A 133 4.84 -14.86 -1.31
N PHE A 134 4.98 -15.03 -2.63
CA PHE A 134 4.85 -16.35 -3.27
C PHE A 134 5.74 -17.41 -2.60
N ALA A 135 7.00 -17.06 -2.34
CA ALA A 135 7.96 -17.99 -1.73
C ALA A 135 7.69 -18.26 -0.24
N VAL A 136 7.49 -17.18 0.56
CA VAL A 136 7.35 -17.32 2.04
C VAL A 136 6.00 -17.87 2.46
N ALA A 137 4.93 -17.58 1.71
CA ALA A 137 3.58 -18.12 1.95
C ALA A 137 3.33 -19.44 1.21
N LYS A 138 4.33 -19.95 0.47
CA LYS A 138 4.26 -21.18 -0.32
C LYS A 138 3.03 -21.21 -1.24
N MET A 139 2.74 -20.09 -1.92
CA MET A 139 1.60 -19.96 -2.82
C MET A 139 1.74 -20.88 -4.05
N SER A 140 0.62 -21.18 -4.73
CA SER A 140 0.63 -22.03 -5.93
C SER A 140 0.83 -21.23 -7.23
N VAL A 141 0.82 -21.95 -8.34
CA VAL A 141 0.93 -21.38 -9.69
C VAL A 141 -0.22 -20.41 -10.02
N ILE A 142 -1.38 -20.55 -9.38
CA ILE A 142 -2.55 -19.65 -9.57
C ILE A 142 -2.18 -18.24 -9.11
N TYR A 143 -1.66 -18.10 -7.89
CA TYR A 143 -1.19 -16.82 -7.38
C TYR A 143 -0.03 -16.27 -8.21
N LEU A 144 0.94 -17.13 -8.60
CA LEU A 144 2.09 -16.69 -9.39
C LEU A 144 1.65 -16.12 -10.76
N ALA A 145 0.77 -16.82 -11.46
CA ALA A 145 0.24 -16.34 -12.74
C ALA A 145 -0.51 -15.02 -12.59
N ALA A 146 -1.41 -14.92 -11.60
CA ALA A 146 -2.12 -13.68 -11.30
C ALA A 146 -1.15 -12.53 -10.97
N THR A 147 -0.14 -12.78 -10.14
CA THR A 147 0.89 -11.83 -9.78
C THR A 147 1.64 -11.29 -11.00
N LEU A 148 2.11 -12.17 -11.88
CA LEU A 148 2.86 -11.76 -13.07
C LEU A 148 1.98 -10.95 -14.05
N ILE A 149 0.75 -11.37 -14.27
CA ILE A 149 -0.20 -10.66 -15.16
C ILE A 149 -0.54 -9.29 -14.57
N LEU A 150 -0.96 -9.23 -13.33
CA LEU A 150 -1.41 -7.98 -12.71
C LEU A 150 -0.27 -6.97 -12.55
N ASN A 151 0.92 -7.40 -12.11
CA ASN A 151 2.09 -6.53 -12.04
C ASN A 151 2.60 -6.12 -13.43
N GLY A 152 2.55 -7.02 -14.42
CA GLY A 152 2.92 -6.70 -15.79
C GLY A 152 2.06 -5.56 -16.36
N ILE A 153 0.74 -5.60 -16.14
CA ILE A 153 -0.18 -4.53 -16.55
C ILE A 153 0.11 -3.24 -15.76
N PHE A 154 0.38 -3.34 -14.44
CA PHE A 154 0.70 -2.17 -13.60
C PHE A 154 1.98 -1.48 -14.04
N ILE A 155 3.05 -2.26 -14.28
CA ILE A 155 4.31 -1.75 -14.81
C ILE A 155 4.10 -1.15 -16.21
N GLY A 156 3.28 -1.76 -17.07
CA GLY A 156 2.92 -1.21 -18.38
C GLY A 156 2.26 0.17 -18.28
N TRP A 157 1.32 0.35 -17.35
CA TRP A 157 0.72 1.66 -17.05
C TRP A 157 1.74 2.65 -16.51
N ALA A 158 2.62 2.23 -15.59
CA ALA A 158 3.67 3.07 -15.02
C ALA A 158 4.70 3.48 -16.08
N PHE A 159 5.09 2.57 -16.97
CA PHE A 159 5.99 2.86 -18.09
C PHE A 159 5.37 3.83 -19.10
N LYS A 160 4.09 3.64 -19.45
CA LYS A 160 3.36 4.59 -20.31
C LYS A 160 3.31 5.98 -19.68
N LEU A 161 3.07 6.05 -18.36
CA LEU A 161 3.04 7.32 -17.64
C LEU A 161 4.42 7.97 -17.57
N TRP A 162 5.47 7.18 -17.37
CA TRP A 162 6.86 7.66 -17.37
C TRP A 162 7.28 8.24 -18.74
N ARG A 163 6.89 7.60 -19.85
CA ARG A 163 7.17 8.08 -21.21
C ARG A 163 6.41 9.37 -21.57
N ASN A 164 5.24 9.56 -20.98
CA ASN A 164 4.40 10.74 -21.23
C ASN A 164 3.70 11.17 -19.94
N PRO A 165 4.37 11.95 -19.08
CA PRO A 165 3.85 12.39 -17.79
C PRO A 165 2.66 13.34 -17.94
N ASN A 166 1.43 12.83 -17.86
CA ASN A 166 0.22 13.64 -17.97
C ASN A 166 -0.88 13.18 -16.98
N PRO A 167 -1.78 14.09 -16.57
CA PRO A 167 -2.83 13.80 -15.59
C PRO A 167 -3.83 12.73 -16.04
N LYS A 168 -4.08 12.58 -17.35
CA LYS A 168 -5.01 11.59 -17.89
C LYS A 168 -4.46 10.16 -17.74
N SER A 169 -3.19 9.95 -18.10
CA SER A 169 -2.51 8.66 -17.90
C SER A 169 -2.33 8.34 -16.42
N ALA A 170 -2.03 9.34 -15.58
CA ALA A 170 -1.94 9.19 -14.13
C ALA A 170 -3.28 8.72 -13.54
N TRP A 171 -4.39 9.29 -13.97
CA TRP A 171 -5.73 8.85 -13.57
C TRP A 171 -6.03 7.40 -13.99
N GLY A 172 -5.58 6.99 -15.18
CA GLY A 172 -5.69 5.59 -15.64
C GLY A 172 -4.94 4.62 -14.73
N LEU A 173 -3.69 4.95 -14.38
CA LEU A 173 -2.87 4.17 -13.45
C LEU A 173 -3.51 4.10 -12.05
N PHE A 174 -3.99 5.24 -11.53
CA PHE A 174 -4.70 5.30 -10.24
C PHE A 174 -5.91 4.37 -10.22
N ARG A 175 -6.77 4.42 -11.24
CA ARG A 175 -7.93 3.53 -11.34
C ARG A 175 -7.53 2.07 -11.40
N TYR A 176 -6.52 1.76 -12.22
CA TYR A 176 -6.02 0.39 -12.32
C TYR A 176 -5.50 -0.12 -10.97
N SER A 177 -4.79 0.69 -10.22
CA SER A 177 -4.23 0.30 -8.92
C SER A 177 -5.28 -0.16 -7.90
N ILE A 178 -6.51 0.37 -7.98
CA ILE A 178 -7.64 -0.07 -7.14
C ILE A 178 -8.05 -1.51 -7.53
N TYR A 179 -8.30 -1.74 -8.83
CA TYR A 179 -8.64 -3.09 -9.33
C TYR A 179 -7.51 -4.09 -9.09
N TYR A 180 -6.26 -3.66 -9.29
CA TYR A 180 -5.07 -4.46 -9.04
C TYR A 180 -5.07 -5.06 -7.64
N LEU A 181 -5.24 -4.24 -6.61
CA LEU A 181 -5.17 -4.72 -5.23
C LEU A 181 -6.32 -5.69 -4.91
N ALA A 182 -7.53 -5.37 -5.34
CA ALA A 182 -8.70 -6.24 -5.14
C ALA A 182 -8.52 -7.61 -5.84
N LEU A 183 -8.04 -7.60 -7.09
CA LEU A 183 -7.82 -8.82 -7.86
C LEU A 183 -6.66 -9.65 -7.29
N LEU A 184 -5.58 -9.01 -6.82
CA LEU A 184 -4.44 -9.71 -6.22
C LEU A 184 -4.86 -10.45 -4.93
N PHE A 185 -5.59 -9.78 -4.04
CA PHE A 185 -6.10 -10.41 -2.81
C PHE A 185 -7.17 -11.48 -3.12
N GLY A 186 -8.01 -11.25 -4.13
CA GLY A 186 -8.92 -12.27 -4.63
C GLY A 186 -8.19 -13.51 -5.15
N ALA A 187 -7.11 -13.33 -5.91
CA ALA A 187 -6.28 -14.44 -6.38
C ALA A 187 -5.60 -15.19 -5.21
N MET A 188 -5.15 -14.47 -4.16
CA MET A 188 -4.64 -15.12 -2.94
C MET A 188 -5.69 -16.00 -2.27
N ALA A 189 -6.92 -15.50 -2.16
CA ALA A 189 -8.02 -16.27 -1.56
C ALA A 189 -8.36 -17.51 -2.39
N VAL A 190 -8.48 -17.37 -3.70
CA VAL A 190 -8.75 -18.50 -4.61
C VAL A 190 -7.63 -19.54 -4.55
N ASP A 191 -6.36 -19.10 -4.56
CA ASP A 191 -5.20 -19.99 -4.45
C ASP A 191 -5.25 -20.84 -3.17
N GLN A 192 -5.63 -20.25 -2.05
CA GLN A 192 -5.75 -20.98 -0.79
C GLN A 192 -6.95 -21.95 -0.79
N MET A 193 -8.09 -21.55 -1.39
CA MET A 193 -9.28 -22.42 -1.44
C MET A 193 -9.09 -23.64 -2.34
N VAL A 194 -8.29 -23.55 -3.39
CA VAL A 194 -8.06 -24.65 -4.35
C VAL A 194 -7.00 -25.64 -3.82
N ARG A 195 -6.17 -25.21 -2.87
CA ARG A 195 -5.10 -26.06 -2.29
C ARG A 195 -5.59 -27.00 -1.19
N PHE A 196 -6.83 -26.84 -0.74
CA PHE A 196 -7.53 -27.75 0.17
C PHE A 196 -8.44 -28.66 -0.64
#